data_381086c833d0cd3e7e50b0ff6be4449f
#
_entry.id   381086c833d0cd3e7e50b0ff6be4449f
#
_cell.length_a   1.000
_cell.length_b   1.000
_cell.length_c   1.000
_cell.angle_alpha   90.00
_cell.angle_beta   90.00
_cell.angle_gamma   90.00
#
_symmetry.space_group_name_H-M   'P 1'
#
loop_
_entity.id
_entity.type
_entity.pdbx_description
1 polymer ?
#
loop_
_entity_poly.entity_id
_entity_poly.type
_entity_poly.pdbx_seq_one_letter_code
_entity_poly.pdbx_strand_id
1 'polypeptide(L)'
;MENKIELVCPECNEKFNVDIFTSINVQMDKDMKNRVLSGKLFDMECAHCHSKFHIPYPVLYHDMEKKLLIQFTEEKELQPIKKILDHANVGEDYTVRIVDNERDWIEKILISDSGYDDRIMELYKLLVLSQYEDADNVNALSLIHISEPTRPISIS
;
A
#
# COMPACT_ATOMS: atom_id res chain seq x y z
N MET A 1 -2.20 -8.97 12.69
CA MET A 1 -2.06 -10.39 13.10
C MET A 1 -1.02 -11.03 12.20
N GLU A 2 -0.04 -11.70 12.82
CA GLU A 2 1.03 -12.41 12.13
C GLU A 2 0.62 -13.87 11.92
N ASN A 3 0.78 -14.36 10.71
CA ASN A 3 0.50 -15.76 10.36
C ASN A 3 1.72 -16.35 9.67
N LYS A 4 2.04 -17.62 9.98
CA LYS A 4 3.09 -18.35 9.28
C LYS A 4 2.48 -19.15 8.14
N ILE A 5 3.03 -18.98 6.96
CA ILE A 5 2.66 -19.78 5.79
C ILE A 5 3.90 -20.52 5.25
N GLU A 6 3.67 -21.73 4.71
CA GLU A 6 4.71 -22.50 4.03
C GLU A 6 4.67 -22.16 2.54
N LEU A 7 5.80 -21.73 2.00
CA LEU A 7 6.00 -21.47 0.58
C LEU A 7 7.01 -22.44 0.00
N VAL A 8 6.89 -22.69 -1.31
CA VAL A 8 7.89 -23.46 -2.07
C VAL A 8 8.74 -22.46 -2.84
N CYS A 9 10.05 -22.52 -2.65
CA CYS A 9 10.97 -21.66 -3.36
C CYS A 9 11.01 -22.02 -4.86
N PRO A 10 10.79 -21.08 -5.78
CA PRO A 10 10.84 -21.36 -7.21
C PRO A 10 12.25 -21.68 -7.72
N GLU A 11 13.30 -21.26 -6.99
CA GLU A 11 14.69 -21.46 -7.40
C GLU A 11 15.26 -22.81 -6.94
N CYS A 12 15.03 -23.19 -5.67
CA CYS A 12 15.60 -24.43 -5.12
C CYS A 12 14.57 -25.52 -4.84
N ASN A 13 13.27 -25.26 -5.04
CA ASN A 13 12.13 -26.16 -4.76
C ASN A 13 12.01 -26.61 -3.30
N GLU A 14 12.78 -26.03 -2.38
CA GLU A 14 12.68 -26.32 -0.96
C GLU A 14 11.53 -25.54 -0.31
N LYS A 15 10.91 -26.16 0.69
CA LYS A 15 9.83 -25.54 1.48
C LYS A 15 10.44 -24.69 2.57
N PHE A 16 9.89 -23.49 2.76
CA PHE A 16 10.29 -22.59 3.85
C PHE A 16 9.09 -21.83 4.41
N ASN A 17 9.20 -21.43 5.66
CA ASN A 17 8.14 -20.67 6.34
C ASN A 17 8.45 -19.18 6.25
N VAL A 18 7.39 -18.39 5.98
CA VAL A 18 7.42 -16.93 6.02
C VAL A 18 6.33 -16.41 6.93
N ASP A 19 6.62 -15.27 7.55
CA ASP A 19 5.65 -14.55 8.36
C ASP A 19 4.92 -13.55 7.48
N ILE A 20 3.59 -13.67 7.42
CA ILE A 20 2.72 -12.72 6.71
C ILE A 20 1.83 -11.97 7.70
N PHE A 21 1.45 -10.76 7.36
CA PHE A 21 0.64 -9.88 8.18
C PHE A 21 -0.71 -9.64 7.51
N THR A 22 -1.77 -10.27 8.00
CA THR A 22 -3.13 -10.05 7.47
C THR A 22 -3.70 -8.71 7.89
N SER A 23 -3.19 -8.12 8.97
CA SER A 23 -3.59 -6.81 9.46
C SER A 23 -2.41 -6.12 10.15
N ILE A 24 -2.22 -4.85 9.85
CA ILE A 24 -1.19 -3.97 10.41
C ILE A 24 -1.88 -2.84 11.14
N ASN A 25 -1.58 -2.66 12.43
CA ASN A 25 -2.00 -1.50 13.22
C ASN A 25 -0.78 -0.65 13.52
N VAL A 26 -0.70 0.54 12.93
CA VAL A 26 0.50 1.38 12.98
C VAL A 26 0.73 2.07 14.33
N GLN A 27 -0.28 2.15 15.19
CA GLN A 27 -0.09 2.64 16.56
C GLN A 27 0.57 1.58 17.45
N MET A 28 0.30 0.29 17.16
CA MET A 28 0.88 -0.81 17.92
C MET A 28 2.29 -1.17 17.44
N ASP A 29 2.54 -1.01 16.13
CA ASP A 29 3.83 -1.33 15.50
C ASP A 29 4.24 -0.26 14.48
N LYS A 30 5.03 0.72 14.96
CA LYS A 30 5.51 1.84 14.14
C LYS A 30 6.49 1.40 13.05
N ASP A 31 7.22 0.32 13.27
CA ASP A 31 8.20 -0.18 12.30
C ASP A 31 7.49 -0.76 11.09
N MET A 32 6.29 -1.32 11.27
CA MET A 32 5.48 -1.84 10.17
C MET A 32 5.07 -0.76 9.18
N LYS A 33 4.79 0.47 9.64
CA LYS A 33 4.50 1.59 8.75
C LYS A 33 5.68 1.89 7.82
N ASN A 34 6.90 1.95 8.38
CA ASN A 34 8.11 2.17 7.58
C ASN A 34 8.34 1.02 6.59
N ARG A 35 8.05 -0.21 7.00
CA ARG A 35 8.17 -1.38 6.14
C ARG A 35 7.20 -1.34 4.97
N VAL A 36 5.96 -0.90 5.20
CA VAL A 36 4.97 -0.66 4.14
C VAL A 36 5.43 0.43 3.19
N LEU A 37 5.78 1.61 3.71
CA LEU A 37 6.16 2.77 2.89
C LEU A 37 7.45 2.54 2.08
N SER A 38 8.34 1.67 2.54
CA SER A 38 9.54 1.29 1.80
C SER A 38 9.33 0.18 0.78
N GLY A 39 8.09 -0.36 0.62
CA GLY A 39 7.77 -1.47 -0.26
C GLY A 39 8.34 -2.83 0.18
N LYS A 40 8.87 -2.91 1.41
CA LYS A 40 9.55 -4.12 1.91
C LYS A 40 8.63 -5.09 2.64
N LEU A 41 7.35 -4.79 2.73
CA LEU A 41 6.41 -5.67 3.43
C LEU A 41 6.28 -7.02 2.73
N PHE A 42 6.31 -7.00 1.41
CA PHE A 42 6.13 -8.16 0.53
C PHE A 42 7.44 -8.82 0.12
N ASP A 43 8.58 -8.30 0.57
CA ASP A 43 9.88 -8.88 0.31
C ASP A 43 10.10 -10.10 1.21
N MET A 44 10.38 -11.22 0.59
CA MET A 44 10.64 -12.51 1.23
C MET A 44 11.98 -13.07 0.79
N GLU A 45 12.65 -13.78 1.68
CA GLU A 45 13.92 -14.44 1.38
C GLU A 45 13.82 -15.92 1.72
N CYS A 46 14.25 -16.77 0.77
CA CYS A 46 14.31 -18.20 0.99
C CYS A 46 15.39 -18.55 2.03
N ALA A 47 15.03 -19.32 3.05
CA ALA A 47 15.96 -19.75 4.10
C ALA A 47 17.07 -20.68 3.61
N HIS A 48 16.90 -21.32 2.44
CA HIS A 48 17.85 -22.33 1.92
C HIS A 48 18.82 -21.73 0.90
N CYS A 49 18.32 -21.00 -0.11
CA CYS A 49 19.16 -20.49 -1.19
C CYS A 49 19.35 -18.97 -1.17
N HIS A 50 18.73 -18.27 -0.21
CA HIS A 50 18.77 -16.81 -0.05
C HIS A 50 18.25 -16.00 -1.24
N SER A 51 17.52 -16.65 -2.17
CA SER A 51 16.84 -15.94 -3.24
C SER A 51 15.74 -15.06 -2.67
N LYS A 52 15.61 -13.85 -3.22
CA LYS A 52 14.64 -12.85 -2.79
C LYS A 52 13.46 -12.80 -3.76
N PHE A 53 12.28 -12.70 -3.18
CA PHE A 53 11.02 -12.66 -3.91
C PHE A 53 10.20 -11.49 -3.40
N HIS A 54 9.42 -10.90 -4.28
CA HIS A 54 8.41 -9.92 -3.94
C HIS A 54 7.05 -10.55 -4.21
N ILE A 55 6.32 -10.86 -3.15
CA ILE A 55 5.05 -11.61 -3.22
C ILE A 55 3.96 -10.81 -2.50
N PRO A 56 3.19 -9.96 -3.22
CA PRO A 56 2.06 -9.25 -2.64
C PRO A 56 0.98 -10.22 -2.15
N TYR A 57 0.39 -9.91 -1.02
CA TYR A 57 -0.72 -10.68 -0.42
C TYR A 57 -1.73 -9.72 0.23
N PRO A 58 -3.00 -10.14 0.40
CA PRO A 58 -4.00 -9.29 1.01
C PRO A 58 -3.65 -8.88 2.44
N VAL A 59 -3.71 -7.56 2.72
CA VAL A 59 -3.42 -7.00 4.03
C VAL A 59 -4.27 -5.77 4.32
N LEU A 60 -4.76 -5.67 5.57
CA LEU A 60 -5.46 -4.51 6.07
C LEU A 60 -4.49 -3.57 6.79
N TYR A 61 -4.35 -2.35 6.30
CA TYR A 61 -3.67 -1.26 6.99
C TYR A 61 -4.67 -0.49 7.84
N HIS A 62 -4.37 -0.34 9.13
CA HIS A 62 -5.20 0.36 10.09
C HIS A 62 -4.41 1.44 10.83
N ASP A 63 -4.82 2.69 10.64
CA ASP A 63 -4.35 3.84 11.40
C ASP A 63 -5.51 4.38 12.25
N MET A 64 -5.48 4.09 13.55
CA MET A 64 -6.54 4.47 14.48
C MET A 64 -6.56 5.98 14.73
N GLU A 65 -5.39 6.63 14.74
CA GLU A 65 -5.28 8.07 15.00
C GLU A 65 -5.90 8.87 13.85
N LYS A 66 -5.69 8.43 12.63
CA LYS A 66 -6.23 9.07 11.42
C LYS A 66 -7.58 8.50 11.00
N LYS A 67 -8.09 7.51 11.74
CA LYS A 67 -9.33 6.81 11.41
C LYS A 67 -9.34 6.32 9.97
N LEU A 68 -8.26 5.66 9.58
CA LEU A 68 -8.00 5.19 8.22
C LEU A 68 -7.89 3.66 8.18
N LEU A 69 -8.64 3.07 7.28
CA LEU A 69 -8.56 1.66 6.91
C LEU A 69 -8.30 1.56 5.41
N ILE A 70 -7.20 0.91 5.04
CA ILE A 70 -6.92 0.63 3.63
C ILE A 70 -6.72 -0.88 3.47
N GLN A 71 -7.61 -1.50 2.71
CA GLN A 71 -7.48 -2.91 2.34
C GLN A 71 -6.72 -3.00 1.03
N PHE A 72 -5.54 -3.61 1.07
CA PHE A 72 -4.85 -4.08 -0.12
C PHE A 72 -5.32 -5.49 -0.45
N THR A 73 -5.68 -5.77 -1.70
CA THR A 73 -6.13 -7.09 -2.13
C THR A 73 -6.03 -7.23 -3.65
N GLU A 74 -6.00 -8.47 -4.15
CA GLU A 74 -6.03 -8.71 -5.58
C GLU A 74 -7.39 -8.33 -6.20
N GLU A 75 -7.40 -7.89 -7.47
CA GLU A 75 -8.58 -7.44 -8.21
C GLU A 75 -9.77 -8.43 -8.11
N LYS A 76 -9.48 -9.72 -8.19
CA LYS A 76 -10.51 -10.78 -8.10
C LYS A 76 -11.23 -10.84 -6.75
N GLU A 77 -10.62 -10.32 -5.69
CA GLU A 77 -11.17 -10.32 -4.33
C GLU A 77 -11.82 -8.99 -3.93
N LEU A 78 -11.73 -7.96 -4.77
CA LEU A 78 -12.27 -6.63 -4.51
C LEU A 78 -13.77 -6.67 -4.15
N GLN A 79 -14.58 -7.37 -4.94
CA GLN A 79 -16.04 -7.39 -4.75
C GLN A 79 -16.48 -8.11 -3.46
N PRO A 80 -15.93 -9.30 -3.13
CA PRO A 80 -16.21 -9.95 -1.85
C PRO A 80 -15.82 -9.08 -0.65
N ILE A 81 -14.63 -8.49 -0.66
CA ILE A 81 -14.10 -7.68 0.43
C ILE A 81 -14.91 -6.39 0.59
N LYS A 82 -15.29 -5.73 -0.51
CA LYS A 82 -16.15 -4.55 -0.47
C LYS A 82 -17.47 -4.83 0.25
N LYS A 83 -18.12 -5.94 -0.07
CA LYS A 83 -19.36 -6.36 0.61
C LYS A 83 -19.14 -6.59 2.11
N ILE A 84 -18.03 -7.19 2.50
CA ILE A 84 -17.70 -7.42 3.93
C ILE A 84 -17.51 -6.08 4.65
N LEU A 85 -16.78 -5.14 4.05
CA LEU A 85 -16.53 -3.83 4.64
C LEU A 85 -17.79 -2.96 4.71
N ASP A 86 -18.66 -3.03 3.70
CA ASP A 86 -19.95 -2.32 3.69
C ASP A 86 -20.89 -2.81 4.82
N HIS A 87 -20.76 -4.08 5.22
CA HIS A 87 -21.53 -4.67 6.33
C HIS A 87 -20.78 -4.60 7.68
N ALA A 88 -19.48 -4.37 7.65
CA ALA A 88 -18.71 -4.15 8.86
C ALA A 88 -19.14 -2.79 9.45
N ASN A 89 -19.58 -2.82 10.71
CA ASN A 89 -19.96 -1.61 11.44
C ASN A 89 -18.70 -0.80 11.80
N VAL A 90 -17.97 -0.36 10.76
CA VAL A 90 -16.82 0.53 10.89
C VAL A 90 -17.40 1.90 11.27
N GLY A 91 -16.88 2.51 12.33
CA GLY A 91 -17.40 3.81 12.81
C GLY A 91 -17.55 4.81 11.66
N GLU A 92 -18.63 5.60 11.67
CA GLU A 92 -19.03 6.54 10.61
C GLU A 92 -17.92 7.56 10.25
N ASP A 93 -16.97 7.76 11.14
CA ASP A 93 -15.86 8.69 11.02
C ASP A 93 -14.59 8.05 10.41
N TYR A 94 -14.61 6.76 10.09
CA TYR A 94 -13.49 6.09 9.44
C TYR A 94 -13.50 6.29 7.92
N THR A 95 -12.34 6.62 7.39
CA THR A 95 -12.09 6.59 5.94
C THR A 95 -11.68 5.17 5.55
N VAL A 96 -12.49 4.52 4.72
CA VAL A 96 -12.21 3.16 4.22
C VAL A 96 -11.86 3.22 2.74
N ARG A 97 -10.78 2.56 2.35
CA ARG A 97 -10.34 2.42 0.96
C ARG A 97 -9.98 0.97 0.67
N ILE A 98 -10.21 0.57 -0.59
CA ILE A 98 -9.79 -0.73 -1.11
C ILE A 98 -8.95 -0.46 -2.35
N VAL A 99 -7.78 -1.06 -2.43
CA VAL A 99 -6.84 -0.91 -3.54
C VAL A 99 -6.33 -2.29 -3.97
N ASP A 100 -6.00 -2.42 -5.24
CA ASP A 100 -5.57 -3.67 -5.86
C ASP A 100 -4.10 -3.65 -6.31
N ASN A 101 -3.43 -2.53 -6.13
CA ASN A 101 -2.01 -2.42 -6.40
C ASN A 101 -1.27 -1.73 -5.25
N GLU A 102 -0.01 -2.10 -5.09
CA GLU A 102 0.84 -1.65 -3.99
C GLU A 102 1.17 -0.16 -4.07
N ARG A 103 1.30 0.38 -5.28
CA ARG A 103 1.59 1.81 -5.48
C ARG A 103 0.46 2.67 -4.94
N ASP A 104 -0.79 2.35 -5.31
CA ASP A 104 -1.95 3.10 -4.84
C ASP A 104 -2.14 2.92 -3.33
N TRP A 105 -1.80 1.74 -2.79
CA TRP A 105 -1.82 1.51 -1.35
C TRP A 105 -0.89 2.45 -0.60
N ILE A 106 0.39 2.51 -1.02
CA ILE A 106 1.39 3.42 -0.44
C ILE A 106 0.97 4.88 -0.64
N GLU A 107 0.48 5.23 -1.83
CA GLU A 107 0.03 6.58 -2.15
C GLU A 107 -1.10 7.04 -1.21
N LYS A 108 -2.12 6.22 -0.97
CA LYS A 108 -3.22 6.55 -0.04
C LYS A 108 -2.72 6.80 1.39
N ILE A 109 -1.73 6.03 1.84
CA ILE A 109 -1.09 6.24 3.14
C ILE A 109 -0.37 7.59 3.17
N LEU A 110 0.42 7.91 2.15
CA LEU A 110 1.17 9.17 2.06
C LEU A 110 0.25 10.39 1.97
N ILE A 111 -0.84 10.32 1.21
CA ILE A 111 -1.86 11.37 1.13
C ILE A 111 -2.44 11.63 2.52
N SER A 112 -2.83 10.58 3.23
CA SER A 112 -3.35 10.68 4.59
C SER A 112 -2.30 11.24 5.57
N ASP A 113 -1.04 10.86 5.43
CA ASP A 113 0.06 11.39 6.25
C ASP A 113 0.27 12.87 6.05
N SER A 114 0.09 13.35 4.83
CA SER A 114 0.22 14.76 4.46
C SER A 114 -1.00 15.60 4.86
N GLY A 115 -2.07 14.97 5.36
CA GLY A 115 -3.30 15.64 5.78
C GLY A 115 -4.18 16.12 4.62
N TYR A 116 -3.93 15.64 3.40
CA TYR A 116 -4.78 15.94 2.24
C TYR A 116 -5.98 14.98 2.16
N ASP A 117 -7.09 15.49 1.60
CA ASP A 117 -8.23 14.64 1.24
C ASP A 117 -7.88 13.85 -0.03
N ASP A 118 -7.93 12.53 0.03
CA ASP A 118 -7.57 11.65 -1.08
C ASP A 118 -8.48 11.83 -2.30
N ARG A 119 -9.74 12.22 -2.10
CA ARG A 119 -10.68 12.51 -3.20
C ARG A 119 -10.27 13.76 -3.98
N ILE A 120 -9.77 14.78 -3.27
CA ILE A 120 -9.24 15.99 -3.90
C ILE A 120 -7.98 15.67 -4.69
N MET A 121 -7.11 14.82 -4.13
CA MET A 121 -5.89 14.39 -4.81
C MET A 121 -6.18 13.56 -6.06
N GLU A 122 -7.19 12.68 -6.04
CA GLU A 122 -7.63 11.95 -7.23
C GLU A 122 -8.18 12.90 -8.32
N LEU A 123 -8.98 13.89 -7.95
CA LEU A 123 -9.44 14.91 -8.90
C LEU A 123 -8.28 15.71 -9.49
N TYR A 124 -7.29 16.06 -8.67
CA TYR A 124 -6.10 16.75 -9.13
C TYR A 124 -5.30 15.89 -10.12
N LYS A 125 -5.11 14.59 -9.84
CA LYS A 125 -4.47 13.65 -10.77
C LYS A 125 -5.21 13.62 -12.11
N LEU A 126 -6.54 13.50 -12.10
CA LEU A 126 -7.34 13.51 -13.32
C LEU A 126 -7.19 14.81 -14.09
N LEU A 127 -7.16 15.97 -13.40
CA LEU A 127 -6.95 17.26 -14.03
C LEU A 127 -5.58 17.34 -14.70
N VAL A 128 -4.52 16.91 -14.01
CA VAL A 128 -3.18 16.89 -14.56
C VAL A 128 -3.10 15.96 -15.77
N LEU A 129 -3.65 14.74 -15.66
CA LEU A 129 -3.68 13.78 -16.75
C LEU A 129 -4.39 14.31 -17.99
N SER A 130 -5.50 15.06 -17.81
CA SER A 130 -6.25 15.65 -18.92
C SER A 130 -5.49 16.73 -19.70
N GLN A 131 -4.40 17.25 -19.16
CA GLN A 131 -3.54 18.25 -19.81
C GLN A 131 -2.44 17.63 -20.65
N TYR A 132 -2.21 16.32 -20.55
CA TYR A 132 -1.24 15.60 -21.37
C TYR A 132 -1.96 14.89 -22.52
N GLU A 133 -1.58 15.21 -23.76
CA GLU A 133 -2.18 14.63 -24.99
C GLU A 133 -1.88 13.13 -25.14
N ASP A 134 -0.82 12.61 -24.49
CA ASP A 134 -0.44 11.20 -24.47
C ASP A 134 -0.75 10.55 -23.12
N ALA A 135 -2.03 10.29 -22.86
CA ALA A 135 -2.48 9.64 -21.62
C ALA A 135 -1.90 8.21 -21.43
N ASP A 136 -1.48 7.55 -22.50
CA ASP A 136 -0.90 6.19 -22.46
C ASP A 136 0.49 6.13 -21.79
N ASN A 137 1.20 7.26 -21.69
CA ASN A 137 2.52 7.34 -21.04
C ASN A 137 2.45 7.81 -19.58
N VAL A 138 1.29 8.15 -19.06
CA VAL A 138 1.13 8.80 -17.74
C VAL A 138 0.81 7.81 -16.60
N ASN A 139 1.00 6.52 -16.79
CA ASN A 139 1.04 5.54 -15.68
C ASN A 139 2.12 5.83 -14.62
N ALA A 140 2.86 6.94 -14.77
CA ALA A 140 3.98 7.33 -13.92
C ALA A 140 3.73 8.57 -13.03
N LEU A 141 2.55 9.19 -13.04
CA LEU A 141 2.23 10.25 -12.08
C LEU A 141 1.84 9.65 -10.73
N SER A 142 2.82 9.04 -10.09
CA SER A 142 2.74 8.76 -8.66
C SER A 142 3.01 10.06 -7.92
N LEU A 143 2.13 10.44 -7.01
CA LEU A 143 2.31 11.58 -6.09
C LEU A 143 3.58 11.46 -5.23
N ILE A 144 4.19 10.27 -5.18
CA ILE A 144 5.48 10.00 -4.52
C ILE A 144 6.59 10.91 -5.08
N HIS A 145 6.53 11.28 -6.37
CA HIS A 145 7.54 12.17 -6.97
C HIS A 145 7.25 13.67 -6.81
N ILE A 146 6.01 14.03 -6.43
CA ILE A 146 5.61 15.44 -6.26
C ILE A 146 5.93 15.93 -4.83
N SER A 147 6.09 15.02 -3.88
CA SER A 147 6.33 15.34 -2.47
C SER A 147 7.81 15.44 -2.07
N GLU A 148 8.77 15.33 -2.99
CA GLU A 148 10.16 15.69 -2.65
C GLU A 148 10.23 17.20 -2.42
N PRO A 149 10.61 17.65 -1.20
CA PRO A 149 10.84 19.06 -0.97
C PRO A 149 11.98 19.51 -1.89
N THR A 150 11.67 20.44 -2.79
CA THR A 150 12.69 21.11 -3.62
C THR A 150 13.79 21.60 -2.71
N ARG A 151 15.00 21.07 -2.87
CA ARG A 151 16.20 21.59 -2.20
C ARG A 151 16.28 23.07 -2.47
N PRO A 152 16.49 23.93 -1.46
CA PRO A 152 16.67 25.33 -1.72
C PRO A 152 17.88 25.50 -2.66
N ILE A 153 17.65 26.16 -3.79
CA ILE A 153 18.71 26.55 -4.72
C ILE A 153 19.57 27.54 -3.96
N SER A 154 20.77 27.12 -3.59
CA SER A 154 21.79 28.00 -3.03
C SER A 154 22.24 28.92 -4.17
N ILE A 155 21.78 30.18 -4.14
CA ILE A 155 22.29 31.24 -5.00
C ILE A 155 23.57 31.72 -4.35
N SER A 156 24.70 31.46 -4.99
CA SER A 156 26.01 32.09 -4.71
C SER A 156 26.10 33.39 -5.45
#